data_9d46646b31bb945893438ee2c21c2c05
#
_entry.id   9d46646b31bb945893438ee2c21c2c05
#
_cell.length_a   1.000
_cell.length_b   1.000
_cell.length_c   1.000
_cell.angle_alpha   90.00
_cell.angle_beta   90.00
_cell.angle_gamma   90.00
#
_symmetry.space_group_name_H-M   'P 1'
#
loop_
_entity.id
_entity.type
_entity.pdbx_description
1 polymer ?
#
loop_
_entity_poly.entity_id
_entity_poly.type
_entity_poly.pdbx_seq_one_letter_code
_entity_poly.pdbx_strand_id
1 'polypeptide(L)'
;MSVHVLYLVKYENDQKAAMRDTSAMRDRAEIHRKAIADFGGKPIAQFGSYGEYDMVYIYEMPDEKALAANLHLTDTYGLAKYSKAIPLMTSDDSVESMRLASETPTKYTPATT
;
A
#
# COMPACT_ATOMS: atom_id res chain seq x y z
N MET A 1 6.84 15.86 0.78
CA MET A 1 5.59 15.56 0.07
C MET A 1 5.13 14.17 0.43
N SER A 2 3.92 14.04 0.94
CA SER A 2 3.39 12.74 1.35
C SER A 2 2.97 11.90 0.14
N VAL A 3 3.02 10.59 0.31
CA VAL A 3 2.58 9.61 -0.69
C VAL A 3 1.52 8.71 -0.08
N HIS A 4 0.57 8.31 -0.90
CA HIS A 4 -0.52 7.41 -0.49
C HIS A 4 -0.35 6.06 -1.18
N VAL A 5 -0.76 5.00 -0.51
CA VAL A 5 -0.66 3.66 -1.05
C VAL A 5 -1.85 2.80 -0.65
N LEU A 6 -2.26 1.95 -1.59
CA LEU A 6 -3.16 0.83 -1.35
C LEU A 6 -2.30 -0.42 -1.30
N TYR A 7 -2.25 -1.08 -0.15
CA TYR A 7 -1.43 -2.28 0.05
C TYR A 7 -2.35 -3.49 0.25
N LEU A 8 -2.16 -4.49 -0.60
CA LEU A 8 -2.95 -5.72 -0.62
C LEU A 8 -2.05 -6.87 -0.21
N VAL A 9 -2.53 -7.73 0.69
CA VAL A 9 -1.73 -8.84 1.22
C VAL A 9 -2.51 -10.14 1.13
N LYS A 10 -1.86 -11.18 0.61
CA LYS A 10 -2.28 -12.56 0.73
C LYS A 10 -1.31 -13.27 1.67
N TYR A 11 -1.81 -13.77 2.80
CA TYR A 11 -0.97 -14.46 3.77
C TYR A 11 -0.65 -15.89 3.35
N GLU A 12 0.50 -16.38 3.80
CA GLU A 12 0.82 -17.81 3.72
C GLU A 12 -0.24 -18.62 4.49
N ASN A 13 -0.49 -19.85 4.05
CA ASN A 13 -1.55 -20.68 4.63
C ASN A 13 -1.37 -20.95 6.11
N ASP A 14 -0.13 -21.18 6.58
CA ASP A 14 0.15 -21.38 8.00
C ASP A 14 -0.11 -20.12 8.82
N GLN A 15 0.21 -18.96 8.30
CA GLN A 15 -0.06 -17.68 8.93
C GLN A 15 -1.56 -17.42 9.01
N LYS A 16 -2.27 -17.69 7.92
CA LYS A 16 -3.72 -17.53 7.89
C LYS A 16 -4.41 -18.48 8.87
N ALA A 17 -3.93 -19.71 8.98
CA ALA A 17 -4.46 -20.68 9.93
C ALA A 17 -4.29 -20.21 11.38
N ALA A 18 -3.15 -19.61 11.70
CA ALA A 18 -2.88 -19.05 13.03
C ALA A 18 -3.83 -17.89 13.34
N MET A 19 -4.25 -17.12 12.33
CA MET A 19 -5.15 -15.99 12.51
C MET A 19 -6.61 -16.38 12.73
N ARG A 20 -6.94 -17.67 12.69
CA ARG A 20 -8.25 -18.15 13.16
C ARG A 20 -8.43 -17.94 14.66
N ASP A 21 -7.33 -17.83 15.39
CA ASP A 21 -7.35 -17.21 16.71
C ASP A 21 -7.61 -15.70 16.53
N THR A 22 -8.77 -15.23 16.97
CA THR A 22 -9.20 -13.86 16.74
C THR A 22 -8.31 -12.83 17.43
N SER A 23 -7.66 -13.18 18.53
CA SER A 23 -6.69 -12.28 19.18
C SER A 23 -5.43 -12.12 18.33
N ALA A 24 -4.94 -13.18 17.71
CA ALA A 24 -3.79 -13.13 16.82
C ALA A 24 -4.06 -12.23 15.61
N MET A 25 -5.26 -12.31 15.03
CA MET A 25 -5.64 -11.46 13.92
C MET A 25 -5.73 -9.98 14.32
N ARG A 26 -6.29 -9.69 15.49
CA ARG A 26 -6.37 -8.34 16.02
C ARG A 26 -4.98 -7.76 16.26
N ASP A 27 -4.08 -8.56 16.85
CA ASP A 27 -2.71 -8.16 17.10
C ASP A 27 -1.96 -7.89 15.80
N ARG A 28 -2.20 -8.68 14.77
CA ARG A 28 -1.59 -8.47 13.45
C ARG A 28 -1.98 -7.12 12.84
N ALA A 29 -3.25 -6.77 12.92
CA ALA A 29 -3.75 -5.49 12.44
C ALA A 29 -3.12 -4.32 13.19
N GLU A 30 -3.00 -4.44 14.51
CA GLU A 30 -2.38 -3.41 15.35
C GLU A 30 -0.89 -3.26 15.06
N ILE A 31 -0.19 -4.36 14.91
CA ILE A 31 1.25 -4.36 14.57
C ILE A 31 1.47 -3.64 13.24
N HIS A 32 0.62 -3.86 12.24
CA HIS A 32 0.75 -3.20 10.96
C HIS A 32 0.55 -1.68 11.09
N ARG A 33 -0.46 -1.25 11.84
CA ARG A 33 -0.69 0.18 12.10
C ARG A 33 0.52 0.83 12.78
N LYS A 34 1.11 0.16 13.76
CA LYS A 34 2.30 0.65 14.46
C LYS A 34 3.51 0.72 13.53
N ALA A 35 3.67 -0.26 12.68
CA ALA A 35 4.76 -0.26 11.70
C ALA A 35 4.67 0.95 10.75
N ILE A 36 3.46 1.27 10.29
CA ILE A 36 3.24 2.47 9.47
C ILE A 36 3.64 3.73 10.26
N ALA A 37 3.21 3.83 11.51
CA ALA A 37 3.51 4.99 12.36
C ALA A 37 5.01 5.11 12.66
N ASP A 38 5.71 3.99 12.83
CA ASP A 38 7.16 3.97 13.08
C ASP A 38 7.96 4.60 11.94
N PHE A 39 7.45 4.54 10.72
CA PHE A 39 8.06 5.20 9.56
C PHE A 39 7.49 6.60 9.30
N GLY A 40 6.76 7.16 10.27
CA GLY A 40 6.20 8.49 10.17
C GLY A 40 4.90 8.58 9.37
N GLY A 41 4.31 7.44 9.05
CA GLY A 41 3.09 7.38 8.27
C GLY A 41 1.81 7.46 9.09
N LYS A 42 0.69 7.48 8.38
CA LYS A 42 -0.66 7.53 8.96
C LYS A 42 -1.53 6.45 8.32
N PRO A 43 -2.06 5.50 9.10
CA PRO A 43 -3.09 4.60 8.60
C PRO A 43 -4.36 5.40 8.26
N ILE A 44 -4.95 5.14 7.10
CA ILE A 44 -6.19 5.79 6.68
C ILE A 44 -7.36 4.82 6.80
N ALA A 45 -7.21 3.62 6.26
CA ALA A 45 -8.25 2.60 6.29
C ALA A 45 -7.62 1.21 6.29
N GLN A 46 -8.34 0.25 6.87
CA GLN A 46 -7.87 -1.11 6.98
C GLN A 46 -9.08 -2.04 6.91
N PHE A 47 -9.05 -2.97 5.97
CA PHE A 47 -10.16 -3.89 5.75
C PHE A 47 -9.66 -5.32 5.63
N GLY A 48 -10.43 -6.26 6.19
CA GLY A 48 -10.29 -7.65 5.83
C GLY A 48 -10.89 -7.89 4.44
N SER A 49 -10.37 -8.87 3.73
CA SER A 49 -10.91 -9.32 2.45
C SER A 49 -11.00 -10.84 2.45
N TYR A 50 -11.88 -11.39 1.66
CA TYR A 50 -12.07 -12.83 1.56
C TYR A 50 -12.05 -13.33 0.11
N GLY A 51 -11.54 -12.52 -0.80
CA GLY A 51 -11.33 -12.88 -2.20
C GLY A 51 -9.87 -13.29 -2.44
N GLU A 52 -9.27 -12.70 -3.46
CA GLU A 52 -7.88 -12.97 -3.83
C GLU A 52 -6.89 -12.57 -2.75
N TYR A 53 -7.20 -11.51 -2.00
CA TYR A 53 -6.36 -11.00 -0.92
C TYR A 53 -7.06 -11.19 0.42
N ASP A 54 -6.27 -11.18 1.50
CA ASP A 54 -6.78 -11.35 2.86
C ASP A 54 -6.95 -10.02 3.59
N MET A 55 -6.08 -9.06 3.32
CA MET A 55 -6.11 -7.74 3.97
C MET A 55 -5.86 -6.64 2.96
N VAL A 56 -6.49 -5.50 3.21
CA VAL A 56 -6.35 -4.28 2.41
C VAL A 56 -6.02 -3.14 3.36
N TYR A 57 -4.93 -2.43 3.09
CA TYR A 57 -4.50 -1.28 3.87
C TYR A 57 -4.40 -0.06 2.96
N ILE A 58 -4.96 1.06 3.42
CA ILE A 58 -4.76 2.35 2.77
C ILE A 58 -4.07 3.25 3.78
N TYR A 59 -2.91 3.80 3.42
CA TYR A 59 -2.15 4.63 4.32
C TYR A 59 -1.34 5.69 3.59
N GLU A 60 -0.86 6.65 4.35
CA GLU A 60 -0.06 7.77 3.88
C GLU A 60 1.33 7.67 4.51
N MET A 61 2.36 7.90 3.73
CA MET A 61 3.75 7.97 4.18
C MET A 61 4.31 9.37 3.94
N PRO A 62 5.27 9.82 4.76
CA PRO A 62 5.83 11.16 4.59
C PRO A 62 6.53 11.36 3.24
N ASP A 63 7.14 10.31 2.70
CA ASP A 63 7.80 10.36 1.40
C ASP A 63 7.96 8.95 0.82
N GLU A 64 8.50 8.91 -0.38
CA GLU A 64 8.72 7.69 -1.12
C GLU A 64 9.72 6.75 -0.44
N LYS A 65 10.75 7.31 0.21
CA LYS A 65 11.77 6.51 0.90
C LYS A 65 11.18 5.80 2.11
N ALA A 66 10.35 6.48 2.87
CA ALA A 66 9.66 5.89 4.02
C ALA A 66 8.74 4.76 3.57
N LEU A 67 8.01 4.95 2.47
CA LEU A 67 7.15 3.92 1.90
C LEU A 67 7.97 2.70 1.48
N ALA A 68 9.06 2.91 0.72
CA ALA A 68 9.91 1.82 0.27
C ALA A 68 10.50 1.04 1.45
N ALA A 69 10.99 1.74 2.48
CA ALA A 69 11.54 1.12 3.68
C ALA A 69 10.49 0.26 4.40
N ASN A 70 9.28 0.77 4.54
CA ASN A 70 8.17 0.02 5.15
C ASN A 70 7.85 -1.24 4.35
N LEU A 71 7.79 -1.17 3.02
CA LEU A 71 7.53 -2.33 2.17
C LEU A 71 8.68 -3.34 2.21
N HIS A 72 9.93 -2.90 2.23
CA HIS A 72 11.07 -3.79 2.40
C HIS A 72 10.99 -4.56 3.71
N LEU A 73 10.59 -3.87 4.79
CA LEU A 73 10.42 -4.51 6.09
C LEU A 73 9.30 -5.57 6.04
N THR A 74 8.12 -5.20 5.59
CA THR A 74 6.95 -6.09 5.60
C THR A 74 7.12 -7.27 4.66
N ASP A 75 7.73 -7.06 3.50
CA ASP A 75 7.91 -8.11 2.48
C ASP A 75 8.99 -9.13 2.87
N THR A 76 9.88 -8.80 3.82
CA THR A 76 10.96 -9.71 4.22
C THR A 76 10.62 -10.59 5.42
N TYR A 77 9.48 -10.40 6.07
CA TYR A 77 9.10 -11.20 7.24
C TYR A 77 8.50 -12.58 6.90
N GLY A 78 8.24 -12.85 5.63
CA GLY A 78 7.73 -14.16 5.21
C GLY A 78 6.28 -14.44 5.59
N LEU A 79 5.53 -13.44 6.03
CA LEU A 79 4.11 -13.60 6.40
C LEU A 79 3.20 -13.64 5.19
N ALA A 80 3.57 -12.94 4.13
CA ALA A 80 2.78 -12.83 2.93
C ALA A 80 3.23 -13.86 1.89
N LYS A 81 2.26 -14.52 1.29
CA LYS A 81 2.50 -15.34 0.11
C LYS A 81 2.81 -14.45 -1.10
N TYR A 82 2.04 -13.40 -1.24
CA TYR A 82 2.31 -12.30 -2.17
C TYR A 82 1.61 -11.04 -1.67
N SER A 83 2.08 -9.92 -2.15
CA SER A 83 1.55 -8.61 -1.83
C SER A 83 1.59 -7.70 -3.04
N LYS A 84 0.83 -6.61 -2.99
CA LYS A 84 0.82 -5.62 -4.05
C LYS A 84 0.65 -4.24 -3.45
N ALA A 85 1.53 -3.33 -3.82
CA ALA A 85 1.45 -1.93 -3.42
C ALA A 85 1.06 -1.09 -4.62
N ILE A 86 -0.04 -0.37 -4.52
CA ILE A 86 -0.57 0.47 -5.60
C ILE A 86 -0.46 1.91 -5.15
N PRO A 87 0.36 2.74 -5.83
CA PRO A 87 0.45 4.14 -5.49
C PRO A 87 -0.87 4.86 -5.79
N LEU A 88 -1.26 5.73 -4.87
CA LEU A 88 -2.49 6.51 -4.98
C LEU A 88 -2.14 7.99 -4.93
N MET A 89 -2.97 8.81 -5.54
CA MET A 89 -2.89 10.25 -5.39
C MET A 89 -4.29 10.81 -5.14
N THR A 90 -4.36 11.99 -4.55
CA THR A 90 -5.64 12.67 -4.35
C THR A 90 -6.29 13.00 -5.69
N SER A 91 -7.60 13.22 -5.68
CA SER A 91 -8.31 13.63 -6.89
C SER A 91 -7.76 14.95 -7.45
N ASP A 92 -7.41 15.89 -6.58
CA ASP A 92 -6.82 17.16 -6.99
C ASP A 92 -5.46 16.98 -7.66
N ASP A 93 -4.60 16.14 -7.08
CA ASP A 93 -3.29 15.83 -7.67
C ASP A 93 -3.45 15.08 -9.00
N SER A 94 -4.45 14.22 -9.11
CA SER A 94 -4.75 13.50 -10.34
C SER A 94 -5.13 14.49 -11.46
N VAL A 95 -6.00 15.45 -11.16
CA VAL A 95 -6.38 16.52 -12.11
C VAL A 95 -5.14 17.32 -12.51
N GLU A 96 -4.31 17.70 -11.55
CA GLU A 96 -3.09 18.46 -11.81
C GLU A 96 -2.11 17.68 -12.70
N SER A 97 -1.97 16.38 -12.46
CA SER A 97 -1.09 15.54 -13.30
C SER A 97 -1.57 15.47 -14.75
N MET A 98 -2.87 15.41 -14.95
CA MET A 98 -3.46 15.44 -16.29
C MET A 98 -3.25 16.79 -16.98
N ARG A 99 -3.37 17.87 -16.22
CA ARG A 99 -3.09 19.22 -16.73
C ARG A 99 -1.63 19.35 -17.19
N LEU A 100 -0.70 18.85 -16.36
CA LEU A 100 0.73 18.83 -16.71
C LEU A 100 0.98 18.05 -18.00
N ALA A 101 0.34 16.88 -18.14
CA ALA A 101 0.47 16.07 -19.35
C ALA A 101 -0.05 16.79 -20.59
N SER A 102 -1.14 17.55 -20.45
CA SER A 102 -1.76 18.28 -21.57
C SER A 102 -0.99 19.53 -21.97
N GLU A 103 -0.38 20.22 -21.00
CA GLU A 103 0.23 21.54 -21.22
C GLU A 103 1.75 21.52 -21.38
N THR A 104 2.41 20.41 -21.00
CA THR A 104 3.87 20.33 -21.10
C THR A 104 4.29 20.09 -22.56
N PRO A 105 5.11 20.98 -23.15
CA PRO A 105 5.60 20.76 -24.51
C PRO A 105 6.44 19.50 -24.61
N THR A 106 6.18 18.67 -25.59
CA THR A 106 6.92 17.43 -25.80
C THR A 106 6.90 17.03 -27.27
N LYS A 107 7.92 16.30 -27.68
CA LYS A 107 8.01 15.69 -29.00
C LYS A 107 7.53 14.24 -29.02
N TYR A 108 7.02 13.78 -27.87
CA TYR A 108 6.52 12.42 -27.79
C TYR A 108 5.31 12.22 -28.72
N THR A 109 5.37 11.15 -29.52
CA THR A 109 4.26 10.77 -30.40
C THR A 109 3.99 9.28 -30.23
N PRO A 110 2.72 8.86 -30.44
CA PRO A 110 2.41 7.42 -30.39
C PRO A 110 3.17 6.64 -31.46
N ALA A 111 3.54 5.40 -31.13
CA ALA A 111 4.27 4.54 -32.06
C ALA A 111 3.42 4.06 -33.24
N THR A 112 2.09 4.18 -33.15
CA THR A 112 1.11 3.65 -34.12
C THR A 112 0.30 4.76 -34.77
N THR A 113 0.89 5.86 -35.07
CA THR A 113 0.17 6.94 -35.80
C THR A 113 0.19 6.73 -37.30
#